data_36d3f0af0d6129d9ce58ffa4ed408c0e
#
_entry.id   36d3f0af0d6129d9ce58ffa4ed408c0e
#
_cell.length_a   1.000
_cell.length_b   1.000
_cell.length_c   1.000
_cell.angle_alpha   90.00
_cell.angle_beta   90.00
_cell.angle_gamma   90.00
#
_symmetry.space_group_name_H-M   'P 1'
#
loop_
_entity.id
_entity.type
_entity.pdbx_description
1 polymer ?
#
loop_
_entity_poly.entity_id
_entity_poly.type
_entity_poly.pdbx_seq_one_letter_code
_entity_poly.pdbx_strand_id
1 'polypeptide(L)'
;ASDVYKRQLTRRLVDVSQDVIVTEDDCHTDQGHTVRTIRDGKEILEELEERLVGRYAFEDIVNPKDGSIIVKKDELIDEETAHFIQEIGIEEVKVRSVLTCQTKHGVCAKCYGRNLAIGNIVNIGESVGIIAAQSIGEPGTQLTMRNFHSGGVANADDITQGLPRVEELFEARKPKGQAQIAQISGTVSINEDDPQQRVIVITDDKEGIAVDHPVNYAARLKVHEGDYIEKGKEITEGNASPQEIMKVLGVEGVEDYIIKEVQRVYRMTGIDINDKHIEI
;
A
#
# COMPACT_ATOMS: atom_id res chain seq x y z
N ALA A 1 24.57 10.28 13.19
CA ALA A 1 23.75 10.70 12.03
C ALA A 1 22.44 9.87 11.92
N SER A 2 22.49 8.56 12.11
CA SER A 2 21.33 7.66 12.02
C SER A 2 20.22 7.99 13.02
N ASP A 3 20.54 8.25 14.30
CA ASP A 3 19.53 8.52 15.34
C ASP A 3 18.82 9.88 15.18
N VAL A 4 19.49 10.84 14.61
CA VAL A 4 18.90 12.16 14.28
C VAL A 4 17.87 11.99 13.17
N TYR A 5 18.22 11.21 12.15
CA TYR A 5 17.34 10.95 11.00
C TYR A 5 16.06 10.21 11.40
N LYS A 6 16.16 9.18 12.27
CA LYS A 6 15.03 8.42 12.81
C LYS A 6 14.04 9.28 13.59
N ARG A 7 14.56 10.11 14.48
CA ARG A 7 13.74 11.03 15.27
C ARG A 7 13.03 12.07 14.40
N GLN A 8 13.62 12.44 13.26
CA GLN A 8 13.00 13.38 12.33
C GLN A 8 11.80 12.79 11.63
N LEU A 9 11.85 11.53 11.14
CA LEU A 9 10.68 10.89 10.51
C LEU A 9 9.51 10.78 11.50
N THR A 10 9.76 10.19 12.68
CA THR A 10 8.70 10.06 13.71
C THR A 10 8.11 11.42 14.08
N ARG A 11 8.96 12.45 14.28
CA ARG A 11 8.49 13.79 14.61
C ARG A 11 7.60 14.38 13.50
N ARG A 12 8.00 14.24 12.23
CA ARG A 12 7.22 14.73 11.08
C ARG A 12 5.89 13.99 10.97
N LEU A 13 5.89 12.66 11.17
CA LEU A 13 4.66 11.87 11.18
C LEU A 13 3.72 12.33 12.32
N VAL A 14 4.25 12.54 13.53
CA VAL A 14 3.47 13.08 14.65
C VAL A 14 2.93 14.46 14.32
N ASP A 15 3.74 15.36 13.78
CA ASP A 15 3.32 16.74 13.45
C ASP A 15 2.17 16.75 12.43
N VAL A 16 2.13 15.78 11.50
CA VAL A 16 1.06 15.66 10.49
C VAL A 16 -0.18 14.96 11.03
N SER A 17 -0.02 13.92 11.87
CA SER A 17 -1.12 13.04 12.28
C SER A 17 -1.67 13.31 13.69
N GLN A 18 -1.07 14.21 14.47
CA GLN A 18 -1.47 14.46 15.87
C GLN A 18 -2.94 14.82 16.06
N ASP A 19 -3.56 15.44 15.06
CA ASP A 19 -4.95 15.86 15.10
C ASP A 19 -5.94 14.75 14.71
N VAL A 20 -5.41 13.57 14.29
CA VAL A 20 -6.25 12.41 13.97
C VAL A 20 -6.63 11.69 15.27
N ILE A 21 -7.83 11.99 15.74
CA ILE A 21 -8.41 11.48 16.98
C ILE A 21 -9.74 10.81 16.63
N VAL A 22 -10.12 9.77 17.38
CA VAL A 22 -11.45 9.17 17.26
C VAL A 22 -12.47 10.11 17.91
N THR A 23 -13.37 10.70 17.11
CA THR A 23 -14.28 11.75 17.57
C THR A 23 -15.74 11.33 17.65
N GLU A 24 -16.14 10.28 16.94
CA GLU A 24 -17.52 9.78 16.91
C GLU A 24 -17.55 8.26 16.70
N ASP A 25 -18.70 7.64 16.95
CA ASP A 25 -18.85 6.19 16.83
C ASP A 25 -18.93 5.74 15.36
N ASP A 26 -19.73 6.43 14.55
CA ASP A 26 -19.98 6.05 13.15
C ASP A 26 -20.22 7.27 12.27
N CYS A 27 -19.44 7.43 11.22
CA CYS A 27 -19.59 8.49 10.22
C CYS A 27 -20.62 8.18 9.14
N HIS A 28 -21.19 6.96 9.14
CA HIS A 28 -22.15 6.47 8.13
C HIS A 28 -21.68 6.63 6.69
N THR A 29 -20.39 6.40 6.43
CA THR A 29 -19.84 6.50 5.07
C THR A 29 -20.55 5.56 4.11
N ASP A 30 -20.73 6.01 2.88
CA ASP A 30 -21.24 5.26 1.73
C ASP A 30 -20.13 4.63 0.88
N GLN A 31 -18.87 4.75 1.31
CA GLN A 31 -17.70 4.24 0.62
C GLN A 31 -16.95 3.23 1.49
N GLY A 32 -16.64 2.07 0.88
CA GLY A 32 -15.79 1.05 1.47
C GLY A 32 -14.44 1.02 0.78
N HIS A 33 -13.43 0.54 1.48
CA HIS A 33 -12.10 0.29 0.94
C HIS A 33 -11.95 -1.20 0.62
N THR A 34 -11.49 -1.52 -0.59
CA THR A 34 -11.30 -2.91 -1.02
C THR A 34 -9.95 -3.41 -0.53
N VAL A 35 -9.96 -4.45 0.27
CA VAL A 35 -8.77 -5.11 0.83
C VAL A 35 -8.56 -6.45 0.15
N ARG A 36 -7.31 -6.73 -0.21
CA ARG A 36 -6.87 -7.99 -0.82
C ARG A 36 -5.48 -8.38 -0.32
N THR A 37 -5.06 -9.63 -0.55
CA THR A 37 -3.68 -10.08 -0.27
C THR A 37 -2.66 -9.17 -0.97
N ILE A 38 -1.66 -8.68 -0.24
CA ILE A 38 -0.54 -7.92 -0.82
C ILE A 38 0.52 -8.88 -1.31
N ARG A 39 0.87 -8.76 -2.59
CA ARG A 39 1.88 -9.60 -3.24
C ARG A 39 2.98 -8.76 -3.88
N ASP A 40 4.21 -9.29 -3.84
CA ASP A 40 5.34 -8.79 -4.64
C ASP A 40 5.82 -9.91 -5.57
N GLY A 41 5.38 -9.85 -6.82
CA GLY A 41 5.53 -10.95 -7.76
C GLY A 41 4.83 -12.22 -7.27
N LYS A 42 5.62 -13.26 -6.93
CA LYS A 42 5.10 -14.54 -6.40
C LYS A 42 5.08 -14.61 -4.88
N GLU A 43 5.75 -13.69 -4.21
CA GLU A 43 5.86 -13.65 -2.76
C GLU A 43 4.65 -12.92 -2.16
N ILE A 44 4.09 -13.48 -1.10
CA ILE A 44 3.01 -12.86 -0.33
C ILE A 44 3.67 -12.02 0.74
N LEU A 45 3.41 -10.72 0.72
CA LEU A 45 3.87 -9.78 1.74
C LEU A 45 2.93 -9.77 2.94
N GLU A 46 1.62 -9.77 2.69
CA GLU A 46 0.60 -9.74 3.73
C GLU A 46 -0.64 -10.50 3.26
N GLU A 47 -1.11 -11.42 4.07
CA GLU A 47 -2.30 -12.21 3.79
C GLU A 47 -3.58 -11.40 3.99
N LEU A 48 -4.64 -11.79 3.28
CA LEU A 48 -5.95 -11.15 3.41
C LEU A 48 -6.46 -11.23 4.85
N GLU A 49 -6.27 -12.38 5.52
CA GLU A 49 -6.64 -12.62 6.91
C GLU A 49 -6.05 -11.53 7.83
N GLU A 50 -4.74 -11.27 7.75
CA GLU A 50 -4.05 -10.26 8.58
C GLU A 50 -4.63 -8.86 8.39
N ARG A 51 -5.04 -8.54 7.16
CA ARG A 51 -5.60 -7.24 6.81
C ARG A 51 -7.06 -7.05 7.22
N LEU A 52 -7.82 -8.15 7.39
CA LEU A 52 -9.23 -8.13 7.76
C LEU A 52 -9.46 -8.06 9.27
N VAL A 53 -8.60 -8.66 10.07
CA VAL A 53 -8.78 -8.75 11.53
C VAL A 53 -8.96 -7.38 12.16
N GLY A 54 -10.04 -7.25 12.94
CA GLY A 54 -10.36 -6.03 13.68
C GLY A 54 -10.91 -4.88 12.83
N ARG A 55 -11.35 -5.15 11.60
CA ARG A 55 -12.08 -4.20 10.74
C ARG A 55 -13.57 -4.52 10.71
N TYR A 56 -14.37 -3.53 10.41
CA TYR A 56 -15.80 -3.70 10.15
C TYR A 56 -16.04 -3.97 8.67
N ALA A 57 -16.91 -4.95 8.39
CA ALA A 57 -17.36 -5.21 7.02
C ALA A 57 -18.18 -4.01 6.50
N PHE A 58 -17.89 -3.56 5.28
CA PHE A 58 -18.66 -2.47 4.66
C PHE A 58 -19.98 -2.97 4.03
N GLU A 59 -19.97 -4.18 3.55
CA GLU A 59 -21.12 -4.89 2.97
C GLU A 59 -21.17 -6.34 3.47
N ASP A 60 -22.26 -7.04 3.23
CA ASP A 60 -22.37 -8.46 3.61
C ASP A 60 -21.30 -9.28 2.88
N ILE A 61 -20.51 -10.03 3.63
CA ILE A 61 -19.53 -10.97 3.08
C ILE A 61 -20.24 -12.31 2.89
N VAL A 62 -20.34 -12.75 1.65
CA VAL A 62 -21.12 -13.93 1.26
C VAL A 62 -20.20 -15.06 0.84
N ASN A 63 -20.48 -16.27 1.31
CA ASN A 63 -19.77 -17.46 0.89
C ASN A 63 -20.08 -17.76 -0.59
N PRO A 64 -19.07 -17.80 -1.48
CA PRO A 64 -19.30 -18.02 -2.90
C PRO A 64 -19.79 -19.44 -3.24
N LYS A 65 -19.69 -20.40 -2.29
CA LYS A 65 -20.06 -21.79 -2.51
C LYS A 65 -21.54 -22.07 -2.26
N ASP A 66 -22.12 -21.46 -1.24
CA ASP A 66 -23.50 -21.74 -0.79
C ASP A 66 -24.39 -20.51 -0.65
N GLY A 67 -23.84 -19.30 -0.84
CA GLY A 67 -24.57 -18.04 -0.72
C GLY A 67 -24.91 -17.63 0.71
N SER A 68 -24.38 -18.32 1.72
CA SER A 68 -24.59 -17.94 3.13
C SER A 68 -23.84 -16.66 3.48
N ILE A 69 -24.40 -15.84 4.37
CA ILE A 69 -23.74 -14.66 4.88
C ILE A 69 -22.77 -15.10 5.99
N ILE A 70 -21.47 -14.78 5.80
CA ILE A 70 -20.41 -15.05 6.77
C ILE A 70 -20.33 -13.93 7.80
N VAL A 71 -20.30 -12.68 7.31
CA VAL A 71 -20.28 -11.45 8.11
C VAL A 71 -21.31 -10.50 7.54
N LYS A 72 -22.12 -9.90 8.38
CA LYS A 72 -23.06 -8.86 7.95
C LYS A 72 -22.36 -7.51 7.86
N LYS A 73 -22.95 -6.65 7.05
CA LYS A 73 -22.58 -5.25 7.01
C LYS A 73 -22.50 -4.65 8.43
N ASP A 74 -21.46 -3.86 8.69
CA ASP A 74 -21.20 -3.22 9.97
C ASP A 74 -20.95 -4.17 11.16
N GLU A 75 -20.62 -5.45 10.89
CA GLU A 75 -20.10 -6.37 11.88
C GLU A 75 -18.57 -6.39 11.87
N LEU A 76 -17.99 -6.59 13.06
CA LEU A 76 -16.53 -6.69 13.25
C LEU A 76 -16.04 -8.06 12.79
N ILE A 77 -14.98 -8.07 12.00
CA ILE A 77 -14.32 -9.30 11.55
C ILE A 77 -13.28 -9.68 12.60
N ASP A 78 -13.48 -10.82 13.26
CA ASP A 78 -12.52 -11.41 14.20
C ASP A 78 -11.54 -12.35 13.51
N GLU A 79 -10.61 -12.91 14.27
CA GLU A 79 -9.55 -13.80 13.78
C GLU A 79 -10.11 -15.07 13.13
N GLU A 80 -11.12 -15.70 13.75
CA GLU A 80 -11.71 -16.95 13.26
C GLU A 80 -12.44 -16.73 11.93
N THR A 81 -13.17 -15.64 11.86
CA THR A 81 -13.92 -15.25 10.65
C THR A 81 -12.98 -14.83 9.52
N ALA A 82 -11.93 -14.08 9.81
CA ALA A 82 -10.92 -13.67 8.82
C ALA A 82 -10.21 -14.91 8.22
N HIS A 83 -9.81 -15.86 9.09
CA HIS A 83 -9.23 -17.12 8.65
C HIS A 83 -10.17 -17.92 7.76
N PHE A 84 -11.44 -18.04 8.14
CA PHE A 84 -12.46 -18.73 7.35
C PHE A 84 -12.69 -18.09 5.98
N ILE A 85 -12.71 -16.74 5.90
CA ILE A 85 -12.82 -15.98 4.64
C ILE A 85 -11.69 -16.35 3.69
N GLN A 86 -10.46 -16.42 4.20
CA GLN A 86 -9.29 -16.78 3.41
C GLN A 86 -9.33 -18.25 2.97
N GLU A 87 -9.73 -19.18 3.85
CA GLU A 87 -9.79 -20.63 3.57
C GLU A 87 -10.79 -20.96 2.46
N ILE A 88 -11.92 -20.27 2.39
CA ILE A 88 -12.92 -20.50 1.35
C ILE A 88 -12.53 -19.91 0.00
N GLY A 89 -11.44 -19.12 -0.07
CA GLY A 89 -10.86 -18.57 -1.29
C GLY A 89 -11.46 -17.25 -1.75
N ILE A 90 -11.98 -16.42 -0.84
CA ILE A 90 -12.33 -15.02 -1.15
C ILE A 90 -11.04 -14.24 -1.33
N GLU A 91 -10.90 -13.57 -2.47
CA GLU A 91 -9.66 -12.85 -2.82
C GLU A 91 -9.69 -11.37 -2.39
N GLU A 92 -10.88 -10.78 -2.28
CA GLU A 92 -11.07 -9.39 -1.91
C GLU A 92 -12.31 -9.18 -1.05
N VAL A 93 -12.23 -8.23 -0.12
CA VAL A 93 -13.32 -7.87 0.78
C VAL A 93 -13.38 -6.35 0.90
N LYS A 94 -14.59 -5.79 0.89
CA LYS A 94 -14.79 -4.37 1.21
C LYS A 94 -14.99 -4.19 2.71
N VAL A 95 -14.14 -3.35 3.28
CA VAL A 95 -14.14 -3.03 4.72
C VAL A 95 -14.30 -1.53 4.96
N ARG A 96 -14.67 -1.20 6.18
CA ARG A 96 -14.58 0.17 6.70
C ARG A 96 -13.10 0.50 6.92
N SER A 97 -12.66 1.66 6.43
CA SER A 97 -11.28 2.15 6.59
C SER A 97 -11.27 3.64 6.93
N VAL A 98 -10.19 4.08 7.55
CA VAL A 98 -9.95 5.51 7.81
C VAL A 98 -9.77 6.29 6.51
N LEU A 99 -9.31 5.64 5.42
CA LEU A 99 -9.16 6.24 4.10
C LEU A 99 -10.48 6.72 3.49
N THR A 100 -11.58 6.04 3.81
CA THR A 100 -12.93 6.36 3.31
C THR A 100 -13.84 6.94 4.38
N CYS A 101 -13.27 7.34 5.54
CA CYS A 101 -14.01 7.91 6.64
C CYS A 101 -14.49 9.33 6.30
N GLN A 102 -15.78 9.61 6.55
CA GLN A 102 -16.39 10.92 6.26
C GLN A 102 -16.49 11.83 7.49
N THR A 103 -15.85 11.47 8.58
CA THR A 103 -15.76 12.31 9.79
C THR A 103 -15.03 13.61 9.46
N LYS A 104 -15.61 14.76 9.84
CA LYS A 104 -15.06 16.08 9.49
C LYS A 104 -13.70 16.37 10.14
N HIS A 105 -13.52 15.91 11.36
CA HIS A 105 -12.29 16.08 12.13
C HIS A 105 -11.93 14.76 12.80
N GLY A 106 -10.76 14.22 12.48
CA GLY A 106 -10.35 12.91 12.95
C GLY A 106 -11.02 11.76 12.22
N VAL A 107 -11.33 10.68 12.92
CA VAL A 107 -11.94 9.46 12.37
C VAL A 107 -13.04 8.94 13.27
N CYS A 108 -13.92 8.09 12.76
CA CYS A 108 -14.92 7.42 13.59
C CYS A 108 -14.41 6.05 14.07
N ALA A 109 -15.00 5.56 15.16
CA ALA A 109 -14.61 4.28 15.77
C ALA A 109 -14.82 3.09 14.82
N LYS A 110 -15.90 3.06 14.04
CA LYS A 110 -16.15 1.98 13.09
C LYS A 110 -15.13 1.95 11.93
N CYS A 111 -14.73 3.10 11.39
CA CYS A 111 -13.74 3.15 10.31
C CYS A 111 -12.34 2.76 10.81
N TYR A 112 -12.00 3.10 12.05
CA TYR A 112 -10.76 2.65 12.67
C TYR A 112 -10.84 1.17 13.09
N GLY A 113 -11.96 0.77 13.71
CA GLY A 113 -12.19 -0.58 14.18
C GLY A 113 -11.54 -0.89 15.52
N ARG A 114 -10.92 -2.07 15.64
CA ARG A 114 -10.31 -2.59 16.87
C ARG A 114 -9.03 -1.84 17.24
N ASN A 115 -8.90 -1.48 18.52
CA ASN A 115 -7.64 -1.04 19.09
C ASN A 115 -6.70 -2.24 19.26
N LEU A 116 -5.55 -2.19 18.58
CA LEU A 116 -4.61 -3.31 18.50
C LEU A 116 -3.91 -3.61 19.83
N ALA A 117 -3.80 -2.62 20.73
CA ALA A 117 -3.16 -2.79 22.03
C ALA A 117 -4.07 -3.48 23.06
N ILE A 118 -5.37 -3.19 23.03
CA ILE A 118 -6.33 -3.64 24.03
C ILE A 118 -7.18 -4.82 23.50
N GLY A 119 -7.31 -4.94 22.19
CA GLY A 119 -8.11 -5.96 21.54
C GLY A 119 -9.61 -5.67 21.46
N ASN A 120 -10.07 -4.56 22.02
CA ASN A 120 -11.46 -4.09 21.97
C ASN A 120 -11.64 -3.00 20.90
N ILE A 121 -12.89 -2.62 20.63
CA ILE A 121 -13.19 -1.47 19.78
C ILE A 121 -12.54 -0.22 20.37
N VAL A 122 -11.99 0.63 19.49
CA VAL A 122 -11.36 1.89 19.90
C VAL A 122 -12.33 2.81 20.61
N ASN A 123 -11.86 3.51 21.63
CA ASN A 123 -12.67 4.48 22.37
C ASN A 123 -12.64 5.86 21.70
N ILE A 124 -13.74 6.60 21.85
CA ILE A 124 -13.77 8.02 21.49
C ILE A 124 -12.74 8.77 22.35
N GLY A 125 -11.97 9.67 21.71
CA GLY A 125 -10.88 10.41 22.33
C GLY A 125 -9.50 9.78 22.18
N GLU A 126 -9.40 8.58 21.59
CA GLU A 126 -8.11 7.94 21.33
C GLU A 126 -7.34 8.69 20.25
N SER A 127 -6.08 9.04 20.53
CA SER A 127 -5.18 9.74 19.60
C SER A 127 -4.49 8.76 18.64
N VAL A 128 -5.26 8.22 17.71
CA VAL A 128 -4.80 7.17 16.79
C VAL A 128 -3.69 7.64 15.85
N GLY A 129 -3.63 8.93 15.51
CA GLY A 129 -2.58 9.50 14.70
C GLY A 129 -1.20 9.48 15.38
N ILE A 130 -1.15 9.77 16.68
CA ILE A 130 0.10 9.66 17.46
C ILE A 130 0.53 8.20 17.58
N ILE A 131 -0.42 7.30 17.82
CA ILE A 131 -0.16 5.85 17.88
C ILE A 131 0.41 5.37 16.55
N ALA A 132 -0.18 5.77 15.42
CA ALA A 132 0.29 5.42 14.09
C ALA A 132 1.73 5.92 13.84
N ALA A 133 2.00 7.20 14.11
CA ALA A 133 3.32 7.79 13.94
C ALA A 133 4.39 7.08 14.78
N GLN A 134 4.07 6.69 15.99
CA GLN A 134 4.97 5.94 16.89
C GLN A 134 5.17 4.51 16.38
N SER A 135 4.11 3.84 15.94
CA SER A 135 4.16 2.46 15.44
C SER A 135 4.98 2.35 14.14
N ILE A 136 4.95 3.38 13.29
CA ILE A 136 5.78 3.47 12.10
C ILE A 136 7.23 3.85 12.46
N GLY A 137 7.41 4.76 13.40
CA GLY A 137 8.70 5.34 13.73
C GLY A 137 9.59 4.46 14.62
N GLU A 138 9.01 3.71 15.56
CA GLU A 138 9.76 2.85 16.48
C GLU A 138 10.58 1.77 15.74
N PRO A 139 9.99 0.95 14.85
CA PRO A 139 10.74 -0.07 14.14
C PRO A 139 11.76 0.52 13.16
N GLY A 140 11.63 1.76 12.76
CA GLY A 140 12.61 2.48 11.93
C GLY A 140 14.02 2.44 12.52
N THR A 141 14.13 2.31 13.85
CA THR A 141 15.39 2.11 14.54
C THR A 141 16.05 0.76 14.18
N GLN A 142 15.27 -0.27 14.04
CA GLN A 142 15.74 -1.62 13.68
C GLN A 142 16.11 -1.71 12.18
N LEU A 143 15.35 -1.06 11.30
CA LEU A 143 15.63 -0.94 9.87
C LEU A 143 17.02 -0.41 9.58
N THR A 144 17.45 0.62 10.30
CA THR A 144 18.76 1.25 10.08
C THR A 144 19.89 0.40 10.62
N MET A 145 19.71 -0.34 11.72
CA MET A 145 20.76 -1.19 12.30
C MET A 145 21.07 -2.42 11.45
N ARG A 146 20.08 -3.06 10.85
CA ARG A 146 20.29 -4.27 10.03
C ARG A 146 21.03 -3.97 8.72
N ASN A 147 20.82 -2.82 8.09
CA ASN A 147 21.52 -2.44 6.85
C ASN A 147 23.01 -2.19 7.04
N PHE A 148 23.50 -1.93 8.28
CA PHE A 148 24.93 -1.77 8.58
C PHE A 148 25.65 -3.08 8.93
N HIS A 149 24.93 -4.18 9.23
CA HIS A 149 25.53 -5.44 9.67
C HIS A 149 25.61 -6.51 8.59
N SER A 150 24.93 -6.36 7.47
CA SER A 150 25.09 -7.25 6.31
C SER A 150 26.28 -6.80 5.49
N GLY A 151 27.49 -7.31 5.85
CA GLY A 151 28.75 -7.03 5.18
C GLY A 151 28.89 -7.64 3.77
N GLY A 152 27.88 -7.44 2.93
CA GLY A 152 27.93 -7.69 1.48
C GLY A 152 28.09 -6.35 0.76
N VAL A 153 28.72 -6.36 -0.42
CA VAL A 153 28.88 -5.21 -1.29
C VAL A 153 27.50 -4.62 -1.59
N ALA A 154 27.15 -3.55 -0.86
CA ALA A 154 25.90 -2.83 -1.07
C ALA A 154 25.94 -2.21 -2.47
N ASN A 155 25.07 -2.66 -3.36
CA ASN A 155 24.81 -1.94 -4.59
C ASN A 155 24.21 -0.56 -4.23
N ALA A 156 24.47 0.46 -5.03
CA ALA A 156 23.96 1.81 -4.80
C ALA A 156 22.41 1.86 -4.68
N ASP A 157 21.72 0.85 -5.17
CA ASP A 157 20.27 0.68 -5.09
C ASP A 157 19.80 0.22 -3.68
N ASP A 158 20.65 -0.48 -2.91
CA ASP A 158 20.30 -0.96 -1.56
C ASP A 158 20.24 0.17 -0.52
N ILE A 159 20.89 1.31 -0.76
CA ILE A 159 20.98 2.42 0.21
C ILE A 159 19.63 3.16 0.36
N THR A 160 18.76 3.08 -0.66
CA THR A 160 17.43 3.70 -0.66
C THR A 160 16.29 2.77 -0.23
N GLN A 161 16.59 1.52 0.13
CA GLN A 161 15.59 0.49 0.39
C GLN A 161 15.10 0.39 1.85
N GLY A 162 15.51 1.28 2.71
CA GLY A 162 15.09 1.26 4.11
C GLY A 162 14.22 2.46 4.49
N LEU A 163 14.48 3.01 5.66
CA LEU A 163 13.79 4.18 6.20
C LEU A 163 13.74 5.39 5.24
N PRO A 164 14.79 5.69 4.43
CA PRO A 164 14.70 6.72 3.41
C PRO A 164 13.60 6.50 2.38
N ARG A 165 13.32 5.25 2.02
CA ARG A 165 12.21 4.92 1.10
C ARG A 165 10.85 5.17 1.75
N VAL A 166 10.70 4.85 3.02
CA VAL A 166 9.46 5.13 3.77
C VAL A 166 9.20 6.63 3.84
N GLU A 167 10.23 7.43 4.14
CA GLU A 167 10.13 8.91 4.14
C GLU A 167 9.76 9.45 2.76
N GLU A 168 10.39 8.94 1.70
CA GLU A 168 10.11 9.31 0.31
C GLU A 168 8.64 9.04 -0.06
N LEU A 169 8.09 7.89 0.36
CA LEU A 169 6.70 7.51 0.13
C LEU A 169 5.71 8.42 0.86
N PHE A 170 5.91 8.65 2.17
CA PHE A 170 5.03 9.51 2.96
C PHE A 170 5.08 10.98 2.55
N GLU A 171 6.20 11.45 2.03
CA GLU A 171 6.31 12.80 1.50
C GLU A 171 5.94 12.89 0.00
N ALA A 172 5.54 11.78 -0.61
CA ALA A 172 5.23 11.67 -2.04
C ALA A 172 6.32 12.28 -2.94
N ARG A 173 7.59 12.12 -2.55
CA ARG A 173 8.74 12.62 -3.32
C ARG A 173 8.92 11.82 -4.60
N LYS A 174 9.46 12.49 -5.61
CA LYS A 174 9.87 11.83 -6.85
C LYS A 174 11.10 10.95 -6.59
N PRO A 175 11.04 9.63 -6.87
CA PRO A 175 12.17 8.73 -6.63
C PRO A 175 13.37 9.08 -7.51
N LYS A 176 14.60 8.86 -6.99
CA LYS A 176 15.84 9.11 -7.74
C LYS A 176 15.99 8.18 -8.94
N GLY A 177 15.58 6.92 -8.80
CA GLY A 177 15.53 5.93 -9.89
C GLY A 177 14.08 5.68 -10.27
N GLN A 178 13.43 6.66 -10.91
CA GLN A 178 12.01 6.55 -11.24
C GLN A 178 11.77 5.51 -12.32
N ALA A 179 10.89 4.53 -12.02
CA ALA A 179 10.34 3.63 -13.00
C ALA A 179 9.30 4.33 -13.89
N GLN A 180 9.26 3.99 -15.16
CA GLN A 180 8.11 4.30 -15.99
C GLN A 180 6.99 3.29 -15.75
N ILE A 181 5.75 3.77 -15.73
CA ILE A 181 4.55 2.95 -15.51
C ILE A 181 3.65 2.95 -16.75
N ALA A 182 2.93 1.85 -16.92
CA ALA A 182 1.96 1.70 -18.00
C ALA A 182 0.76 2.63 -17.79
N GLN A 183 0.43 3.45 -18.79
CA GLN A 183 -0.71 4.36 -18.71
C GLN A 183 -2.03 3.67 -19.04
N ILE A 184 -1.99 2.56 -19.79
CA ILE A 184 -3.12 1.71 -20.13
C ILE A 184 -2.75 0.25 -19.92
N SER A 185 -3.75 -0.63 -19.83
CA SER A 185 -3.55 -2.07 -19.86
C SER A 185 -3.51 -2.55 -21.31
N GLY A 186 -2.63 -3.48 -21.62
CA GLY A 186 -2.56 -4.01 -23.01
C GLY A 186 -1.32 -4.84 -23.26
N THR A 187 -1.13 -5.19 -24.52
CA THR A 187 0.01 -5.96 -25.01
C THR A 187 1.18 -5.03 -25.33
N VAL A 188 2.36 -5.45 -24.87
CA VAL A 188 3.62 -4.70 -25.02
C VAL A 188 4.25 -5.01 -26.39
N SER A 189 4.66 -3.97 -27.11
CA SER A 189 5.53 -4.04 -28.28
C SER A 189 6.73 -3.10 -28.09
N ILE A 190 7.92 -3.55 -28.45
CA ILE A 190 9.17 -2.82 -28.26
C ILE A 190 9.69 -2.34 -29.61
N ASN A 191 9.72 -1.02 -29.82
CA ASN A 191 10.28 -0.41 -31.00
C ASN A 191 11.67 0.17 -30.67
N GLU A 192 12.70 -0.28 -31.40
CA GLU A 192 14.11 0.13 -31.26
C GLU A 192 14.65 0.84 -32.51
N ASP A 193 13.77 1.44 -33.33
CA ASP A 193 14.15 2.13 -34.56
C ASP A 193 14.91 3.45 -34.30
N ASP A 194 14.70 4.08 -33.13
CA ASP A 194 15.42 5.29 -32.74
C ASP A 194 16.74 4.94 -32.04
N PRO A 195 17.91 5.42 -32.53
CA PRO A 195 19.19 5.12 -31.90
C PRO A 195 19.39 5.77 -30.53
N GLN A 196 18.56 6.73 -30.12
CA GLN A 196 18.69 7.42 -28.83
C GLN A 196 17.80 6.85 -27.73
N GLN A 197 16.67 6.27 -28.08
CA GLN A 197 15.70 5.75 -27.12
C GLN A 197 14.90 4.56 -27.69
N ARG A 198 14.48 3.68 -26.83
CA ARG A 198 13.47 2.66 -27.15
C ARG A 198 12.09 3.23 -26.92
N VAL A 199 11.12 2.83 -27.71
CA VAL A 199 9.71 3.18 -27.50
C VAL A 199 8.95 1.90 -27.16
N ILE A 200 8.44 1.83 -25.95
CA ILE A 200 7.57 0.74 -25.51
C ILE A 200 6.14 1.15 -25.82
N VAL A 201 5.54 0.45 -26.77
CA VAL A 201 4.16 0.69 -27.20
C VAL A 201 3.26 -0.31 -26.45
N ILE A 202 2.28 0.21 -25.73
CA ILE A 202 1.26 -0.62 -25.08
C ILE A 202 -0.04 -0.43 -25.84
N THR A 203 -0.58 -1.52 -26.38
CA THR A 203 -1.81 -1.51 -27.17
C THR A 203 -2.91 -2.19 -26.40
N ASP A 204 -4.02 -1.48 -26.19
CA ASP A 204 -5.25 -2.08 -25.64
C ASP A 204 -5.85 -3.03 -26.67
N ASP A 205 -5.94 -4.30 -26.32
CA ASP A 205 -6.43 -5.36 -27.20
C ASP A 205 -7.91 -5.24 -27.53
N LYS A 206 -8.69 -4.46 -26.73
CA LYS A 206 -10.13 -4.27 -26.91
C LYS A 206 -10.47 -3.03 -27.72
N GLU A 207 -9.83 -1.92 -27.39
CA GLU A 207 -10.12 -0.61 -28.00
C GLU A 207 -9.16 -0.27 -29.14
N GLY A 208 -8.05 -0.99 -29.28
CA GLY A 208 -7.03 -0.73 -30.31
C GLY A 208 -6.27 0.59 -30.07
N ILE A 209 -6.36 1.15 -28.88
CA ILE A 209 -5.63 2.38 -28.50
C ILE A 209 -4.21 1.98 -28.17
N ALA A 210 -3.24 2.70 -28.75
CA ALA A 210 -1.83 2.51 -28.44
C ALA A 210 -1.25 3.73 -27.74
N VAL A 211 -0.42 3.51 -26.73
CA VAL A 211 0.28 4.55 -25.98
C VAL A 211 1.78 4.28 -25.99
N ASP A 212 2.53 5.30 -26.41
CA ASP A 212 3.97 5.24 -26.52
C ASP A 212 4.64 5.66 -25.21
N HIS A 213 5.60 4.84 -24.75
CA HIS A 213 6.42 5.10 -23.59
C HIS A 213 7.90 5.15 -24.02
N PRO A 214 8.45 6.36 -24.27
CA PRO A 214 9.85 6.50 -24.64
C PRO A 214 10.75 6.17 -23.45
N VAL A 215 11.68 5.24 -23.60
CA VAL A 215 12.57 4.72 -22.57
C VAL A 215 14.03 4.84 -23.01
N ASN A 216 14.89 5.38 -22.14
CA ASN A 216 16.33 5.42 -22.42
C ASN A 216 16.91 4.01 -22.48
N TYR A 217 17.86 3.75 -23.39
CA TYR A 217 18.55 2.46 -23.52
C TYR A 217 19.27 2.01 -22.24
N ALA A 218 19.69 2.94 -21.38
CA ALA A 218 20.31 2.63 -20.09
C ALA A 218 19.32 2.08 -19.06
N ALA A 219 18.01 2.29 -19.23
CA ALA A 219 16.99 1.76 -18.33
C ALA A 219 16.77 0.26 -18.61
N ARG A 220 16.74 -0.52 -17.55
CA ARG A 220 16.40 -1.96 -17.64
C ARG A 220 14.89 -2.12 -17.71
N LEU A 221 14.45 -2.94 -18.64
CA LEU A 221 13.02 -3.25 -18.80
C LEU A 221 12.61 -4.38 -17.87
N LYS A 222 11.40 -4.27 -17.31
CA LYS A 222 10.70 -5.35 -16.59
C LYS A 222 9.77 -6.15 -17.50
N VAL A 223 9.57 -5.69 -18.73
CA VAL A 223 8.64 -6.27 -19.71
C VAL A 223 9.38 -6.76 -20.95
N HIS A 224 8.78 -7.72 -21.64
CA HIS A 224 9.29 -8.29 -22.89
C HIS A 224 8.28 -8.08 -24.01
N GLU A 225 8.72 -8.26 -25.24
CA GLU A 225 7.86 -8.24 -26.42
C GLU A 225 6.73 -9.25 -26.28
N GLY A 226 5.48 -8.81 -26.47
CA GLY A 226 4.28 -9.63 -26.39
C GLY A 226 3.72 -9.86 -24.97
N ASP A 227 4.38 -9.35 -23.92
CA ASP A 227 3.85 -9.44 -22.56
C ASP A 227 2.55 -8.62 -22.44
N TYR A 228 1.60 -9.11 -21.63
CA TYR A 228 0.46 -8.31 -21.20
C TYR A 228 0.78 -7.57 -19.91
N ILE A 229 0.58 -6.26 -19.89
CA ILE A 229 0.81 -5.40 -18.72
C ILE A 229 -0.48 -4.71 -18.31
N GLU A 230 -0.72 -4.63 -17.01
CA GLU A 230 -1.83 -3.87 -16.44
C GLU A 230 -1.47 -2.40 -16.26
N LYS A 231 -2.46 -1.55 -16.38
CA LYS A 231 -2.36 -0.11 -16.10
C LYS A 231 -1.77 0.13 -14.71
N GLY A 232 -0.79 1.05 -14.63
CA GLY A 232 -0.10 1.39 -13.38
C GLY A 232 1.07 0.48 -13.00
N LYS A 233 1.30 -0.62 -13.73
CA LYS A 233 2.48 -1.48 -13.52
C LYS A 233 3.74 -0.88 -14.12
N GLU A 234 4.88 -1.21 -13.54
CA GLU A 234 6.18 -0.70 -13.94
C GLU A 234 6.67 -1.37 -15.23
N ILE A 235 7.05 -0.55 -16.20
CA ILE A 235 7.66 -0.97 -17.48
C ILE A 235 9.16 -1.13 -17.31
N THR A 236 9.79 -0.27 -16.50
CA THR A 236 11.23 -0.28 -16.23
C THR A 236 11.54 -0.61 -14.78
N GLU A 237 12.78 -1.03 -14.50
CA GLU A 237 13.28 -1.13 -13.13
C GLU A 237 13.29 0.26 -12.45
N GLY A 238 13.15 0.26 -11.13
CA GLY A 238 13.09 1.45 -10.30
C GLY A 238 11.82 1.49 -9.45
N ASN A 239 11.56 2.63 -8.84
CA ASN A 239 10.40 2.88 -8.02
C ASN A 239 9.41 3.77 -8.76
N ALA A 240 8.13 3.42 -8.76
CA ALA A 240 7.10 4.28 -9.32
C ALA A 240 6.92 5.56 -8.47
N SER A 241 6.61 6.67 -9.12
CA SER A 241 6.30 7.92 -8.44
C SER A 241 4.84 7.88 -7.94
N PRO A 242 4.56 8.14 -6.64
CA PRO A 242 3.19 8.23 -6.13
C PRO A 242 2.33 9.21 -6.92
N GLN A 243 2.91 10.30 -7.39
CA GLN A 243 2.22 11.31 -8.19
C GLN A 243 1.79 10.79 -9.57
N GLU A 244 2.59 9.93 -10.19
CA GLU A 244 2.23 9.28 -11.46
C GLU A 244 1.20 8.18 -11.26
N ILE A 245 1.34 7.37 -10.22
CA ILE A 245 0.32 6.38 -9.83
C ILE A 245 -1.03 7.08 -9.62
N MET A 246 -1.06 8.20 -8.91
CA MET A 246 -2.29 8.96 -8.70
C MET A 246 -2.93 9.44 -10.01
N LYS A 247 -2.13 9.90 -10.99
CA LYS A 247 -2.65 10.31 -12.31
C LYS A 247 -3.23 9.16 -13.11
N VAL A 248 -2.62 7.98 -12.98
CA VAL A 248 -2.98 6.80 -13.75
C VAL A 248 -4.10 6.00 -13.09
N LEU A 249 -4.02 5.72 -11.78
CA LEU A 249 -4.93 4.86 -11.04
C LEU A 249 -5.89 5.62 -10.10
N GLY A 250 -5.71 6.93 -9.93
CA GLY A 250 -6.51 7.73 -9.01
C GLY A 250 -6.08 7.59 -7.55
N VAL A 251 -6.95 8.08 -6.65
CA VAL A 251 -6.66 8.15 -5.20
C VAL A 251 -6.52 6.75 -4.59
N GLU A 252 -7.49 5.87 -4.83
CA GLU A 252 -7.47 4.50 -4.31
C GLU A 252 -6.21 3.75 -4.75
N GLY A 253 -5.81 3.90 -6.03
CA GLY A 253 -4.60 3.26 -6.55
C GLY A 253 -3.30 3.76 -5.90
N VAL A 254 -3.18 5.04 -5.55
CA VAL A 254 -1.99 5.56 -4.87
C VAL A 254 -1.97 5.19 -3.39
N GLU A 255 -3.13 5.10 -2.72
CA GLU A 255 -3.26 4.62 -1.36
C GLU A 255 -2.77 3.17 -1.26
N ASP A 256 -3.30 2.28 -2.09
CA ASP A 256 -2.87 0.88 -2.18
C ASP A 256 -1.37 0.76 -2.49
N TYR A 257 -0.86 1.59 -3.39
CA TYR A 257 0.55 1.60 -3.75
C TYR A 257 1.43 1.98 -2.54
N ILE A 258 1.08 3.04 -1.80
CA ILE A 258 1.85 3.49 -0.63
C ILE A 258 1.82 2.42 0.46
N ILE A 259 0.65 1.85 0.77
CA ILE A 259 0.51 0.78 1.76
C ILE A 259 1.41 -0.40 1.38
N LYS A 260 1.31 -0.87 0.14
CA LYS A 260 2.12 -1.98 -0.38
C LYS A 260 3.62 -1.73 -0.25
N GLU A 261 4.09 -0.56 -0.70
CA GLU A 261 5.52 -0.23 -0.69
C GLU A 261 6.06 -0.05 0.73
N VAL A 262 5.29 0.55 1.64
CA VAL A 262 5.66 0.66 3.06
C VAL A 262 5.72 -0.73 3.70
N GLN A 263 4.70 -1.56 3.51
CA GLN A 263 4.69 -2.95 4.00
C GLN A 263 5.88 -3.74 3.47
N ARG A 264 6.18 -3.62 2.18
CA ARG A 264 7.35 -4.27 1.57
C ARG A 264 8.64 -3.91 2.31
N VAL A 265 8.89 -2.62 2.58
CA VAL A 265 10.11 -2.17 3.28
C VAL A 265 10.20 -2.77 4.68
N TYR A 266 9.10 -2.79 5.43
CA TYR A 266 9.09 -3.32 6.79
C TYR A 266 9.17 -4.86 6.83
N ARG A 267 8.40 -5.56 6.01
CA ARG A 267 8.40 -7.03 5.93
C ARG A 267 9.75 -7.61 5.49
N MET A 268 10.47 -6.96 4.57
CA MET A 268 11.83 -7.36 4.20
C MET A 268 12.81 -7.36 5.38
N THR A 269 12.51 -6.65 6.44
CA THR A 269 13.32 -6.61 7.67
C THR A 269 12.73 -7.46 8.80
N GLY A 270 11.63 -8.17 8.53
CA GLY A 270 10.93 -9.03 9.49
C GLY A 270 10.15 -8.23 10.54
N ILE A 271 9.67 -7.04 10.18
CA ILE A 271 8.83 -6.19 11.02
C ILE A 271 7.42 -6.17 10.47
N ASP A 272 6.44 -6.42 11.34
CA ASP A 272 5.03 -6.37 11.03
C ASP A 272 4.43 -5.07 11.55
N ILE A 273 3.81 -4.31 10.64
CA ILE A 273 3.05 -3.10 10.97
C ILE A 273 1.64 -3.28 10.43
N ASN A 274 0.64 -2.99 11.25
CA ASN A 274 -0.74 -3.05 10.79
C ASN A 274 -1.03 -1.90 9.80
N ASP A 275 -1.74 -2.20 8.73
CA ASP A 275 -2.14 -1.24 7.69
C ASP A 275 -2.82 0.00 8.24
N LYS A 276 -3.60 -0.12 9.32
CA LYS A 276 -4.29 1.02 9.96
C LYS A 276 -3.35 2.18 10.29
N HIS A 277 -2.12 1.88 10.70
CA HIS A 277 -1.12 2.91 11.01
C HIS A 277 -0.60 3.62 9.78
N ILE A 278 -0.59 2.94 8.62
CA ILE A 278 -0.19 3.53 7.34
C ILE A 278 -1.34 4.32 6.73
N GLU A 279 -2.57 3.86 6.91
CA GLU A 279 -3.80 4.49 6.39
C GLU A 279 -4.12 5.84 7.06
N ILE A 280 -3.72 6.04 8.32
CA ILE A 280 -3.88 7.30 9.06
C ILE A 280 -2.97 8.40 8.54
#